data_82ccfc903498883350bb348199ee3a8e
#
_entry.id   82ccfc903498883350bb348199ee3a8e
#
_cell.length_a   1.000
_cell.length_b   1.000
_cell.length_c   1.000
_cell.angle_alpha   90.00
_cell.angle_beta   90.00
_cell.angle_gamma   90.00
#
_symmetry.space_group_name_H-M   'P 1'
#
loop_
_entity.id
_entity.type
_entity.pdbx_description
1 polymer ?
#
loop_
_entity_poly.entity_id
_entity_poly.type
_entity_poly.pdbx_seq_one_letter_code
_entity_poly.pdbx_strand_id
1 'polypeptide(L)'
;MKQRLITAACLLAVLAVVVWQINTPVLLIAVAFLSAVASGEIMKCAKVENTFIRVVGIIFSACFQLFASAKVLEPWVSASIWGKVIGAVPNIVYIIILCLVFFLAMLKDYAYTTFEDVSVSIFASVAVPFGFSIFIRLRDMYVDEQFGIYLIFYALICALATDTGAQLTGMAFGKHKMAPNISPKKTV
;
A
#
# COMPACT_ATOMS: atom_id res chain seq x y z
N MET A 1 1.85 -19.25 20.54
CA MET A 1 0.72 -18.37 20.82
C MET A 1 1.13 -17.00 21.39
N LYS A 2 2.00 -16.94 22.42
CA LYS A 2 2.43 -15.65 23.04
C LYS A 2 3.03 -14.63 22.06
N GLN A 3 3.89 -15.04 21.14
CA GLN A 3 4.48 -14.12 20.13
C GLN A 3 3.43 -13.48 19.21
N ARG A 4 2.42 -14.25 18.77
CA ARG A 4 1.34 -13.72 17.92
C ARG A 4 0.46 -12.71 18.66
N LEU A 5 0.22 -12.93 19.96
CA LEU A 5 -0.53 -12.01 20.79
C LEU A 5 0.25 -10.69 21.00
N ILE A 6 1.55 -10.78 21.24
CA ILE A 6 2.41 -9.60 21.40
C ILE A 6 2.46 -8.78 20.10
N THR A 7 2.67 -9.43 18.95
CA THR A 7 2.67 -8.72 17.66
C THR A 7 1.32 -8.08 17.35
N ALA A 8 0.20 -8.75 17.65
CA ALA A 8 -1.12 -8.18 17.48
C ALA A 8 -1.36 -6.97 18.40
N ALA A 9 -0.94 -7.05 19.67
CA ALA A 9 -1.04 -5.94 20.62
C ALA A 9 -0.18 -4.74 20.18
N CYS A 10 1.05 -4.97 19.70
CA CYS A 10 1.90 -3.91 19.16
C CYS A 10 1.29 -3.25 17.93
N LEU A 11 0.73 -4.03 16.99
CA LEU A 11 0.07 -3.50 15.80
C LEU A 11 -1.17 -2.68 16.16
N LEU A 12 -1.97 -3.13 17.12
CA LEU A 12 -3.12 -2.37 17.61
C LEU A 12 -2.71 -1.06 18.28
N ALA A 13 -1.62 -1.07 19.06
CA ALA A 13 -1.09 0.15 19.68
C ALA A 13 -0.61 1.16 18.63
N VAL A 14 0.11 0.70 17.60
CA VAL A 14 0.56 1.55 16.48
C VAL A 14 -0.66 2.10 15.72
N LEU A 15 -1.66 1.26 15.44
CA LEU A 15 -2.89 1.69 14.78
C LEU A 15 -3.61 2.76 15.61
N ALA A 16 -3.73 2.59 16.92
CA ALA A 16 -4.36 3.56 17.81
C ALA A 16 -3.64 4.93 17.79
N VAL A 17 -2.30 4.94 17.75
CA VAL A 17 -1.51 6.17 17.64
C VAL A 17 -1.73 6.85 16.28
N VAL A 18 -1.72 6.09 15.19
CA VAL A 18 -1.96 6.61 13.83
C VAL A 18 -3.35 7.21 13.73
N VAL A 19 -4.35 6.54 14.31
CA VAL A 19 -5.73 7.02 14.34
C VAL A 19 -5.90 8.27 15.21
N TRP A 20 -5.23 8.34 16.35
CA TRP A 20 -5.27 9.54 17.19
C TRP A 20 -4.70 10.77 16.47
N GLN A 21 -3.68 10.56 15.63
CA GLN A 21 -3.05 11.64 14.89
C GLN A 21 -3.45 11.68 13.40
N ILE A 22 -4.66 11.26 13.09
CA ILE A 22 -5.13 11.08 11.70
C ILE A 22 -5.14 12.38 10.88
N ASN A 23 -5.33 13.52 11.54
CA ASN A 23 -5.34 14.85 10.92
C ASN A 23 -3.93 15.41 10.68
N THR A 24 -2.91 14.69 11.13
CA THR A 24 -1.51 15.05 10.93
C THR A 24 -0.92 14.26 9.75
N PRO A 25 0.29 14.60 9.27
CA PRO A 25 0.96 13.81 8.23
C PRO A 25 1.33 12.38 8.67
N VAL A 26 1.07 12.00 9.94
CA VAL A 26 1.40 10.67 10.48
C VAL A 26 0.70 9.55 9.70
N LEU A 27 -0.58 9.71 9.34
CA LEU A 27 -1.28 8.75 8.50
C LEU A 27 -0.58 8.57 7.15
N LEU A 28 -0.21 9.69 6.50
CA LEU A 28 0.48 9.66 5.22
C LEU A 28 1.81 8.90 5.29
N ILE A 29 2.61 9.17 6.33
CA ILE A 29 3.89 8.51 6.56
C ILE A 29 3.68 7.02 6.84
N ALA A 30 2.70 6.66 7.68
CA ALA A 30 2.38 5.27 7.98
C ALA A 30 1.95 4.49 6.73
N VAL A 31 1.07 5.07 5.92
CA VAL A 31 0.60 4.46 4.67
C VAL A 31 1.73 4.36 3.64
N ALA A 32 2.60 5.37 3.52
CA ALA A 32 3.77 5.34 2.67
C ALA A 32 4.74 4.22 3.07
N PHE A 33 4.98 4.06 4.37
CA PHE A 33 5.83 2.99 4.90
C PHE A 33 5.23 1.61 4.61
N LEU A 34 3.93 1.40 4.89
CA LEU A 34 3.26 0.13 4.60
C LEU A 34 3.28 -0.20 3.11
N SER A 35 3.05 0.79 2.27
CA SER A 35 3.09 0.66 0.81
C SER A 35 4.48 0.25 0.33
N ALA A 36 5.54 0.87 0.84
CA ALA A 36 6.93 0.54 0.53
C ALA A 36 7.29 -0.89 0.93
N VAL A 37 6.92 -1.30 2.16
CA VAL A 37 7.16 -2.66 2.66
C VAL A 37 6.41 -3.69 1.83
N ALA A 38 5.11 -3.47 1.58
CA ALA A 38 4.28 -4.39 0.80
C ALA A 38 4.81 -4.57 -0.63
N SER A 39 5.17 -3.47 -1.31
CA SER A 39 5.76 -3.53 -2.65
C SER A 39 7.10 -4.28 -2.65
N GLY A 40 7.94 -4.03 -1.66
CA GLY A 40 9.22 -4.72 -1.49
C GLY A 40 9.05 -6.23 -1.25
N GLU A 41 8.10 -6.64 -0.43
CA GLU A 41 7.83 -8.06 -0.16
C GLU A 41 7.26 -8.77 -1.40
N ILE A 42 6.39 -8.13 -2.18
CA ILE A 42 5.87 -8.71 -3.44
C ILE A 42 7.01 -8.95 -4.44
N MET A 43 7.87 -7.95 -4.66
CA MET A 43 9.01 -8.10 -5.56
C MET A 43 9.99 -9.16 -5.07
N LYS A 44 10.18 -9.29 -3.76
CA LYS A 44 11.00 -10.34 -3.14
C LYS A 44 10.39 -11.73 -3.31
N CYS A 45 9.07 -11.87 -3.11
CA CYS A 45 8.36 -13.14 -3.33
C CYS A 45 8.41 -13.58 -4.80
N ALA A 46 8.37 -12.63 -5.73
CA ALA A 46 8.53 -12.88 -7.16
C ALA A 46 10.00 -13.13 -7.57
N LYS A 47 10.93 -13.07 -6.62
CA LYS A 47 12.37 -13.28 -6.86
C LYS A 47 12.98 -12.31 -7.87
N VAL A 48 12.51 -11.07 -7.90
CA VAL A 48 13.12 -10.02 -8.74
C VAL A 48 14.56 -9.79 -8.28
N GLU A 49 15.53 -10.15 -9.09
CA GLU A 49 16.96 -10.09 -8.73
C GLU A 49 17.56 -8.70 -8.94
N ASN A 50 17.05 -7.94 -9.91
CA ASN A 50 17.57 -6.62 -10.21
C ASN A 50 17.33 -5.62 -9.07
N THR A 51 18.41 -5.32 -8.33
CA THR A 51 18.37 -4.43 -7.15
C THR A 51 17.94 -3.02 -7.53
N PHE A 52 18.31 -2.52 -8.71
CA PHE A 52 17.93 -1.17 -9.16
C PHE A 52 16.39 -1.08 -9.29
N ILE A 53 15.76 -2.03 -9.97
CA ILE A 53 14.30 -2.08 -10.16
C ILE A 53 13.60 -2.17 -8.81
N ARG A 54 14.09 -3.00 -7.90
CA ARG A 54 13.52 -3.14 -6.56
C ARG A 54 13.58 -1.83 -5.77
N VAL A 55 14.74 -1.19 -5.71
CA VAL A 55 14.92 0.05 -4.94
C VAL A 55 14.07 1.18 -5.52
N VAL A 56 14.12 1.38 -6.84
CA VAL A 56 13.32 2.41 -7.52
C VAL A 56 11.82 2.16 -7.31
N GLY A 57 11.36 0.91 -7.42
CA GLY A 57 9.97 0.54 -7.20
C GLY A 57 9.50 0.80 -5.77
N ILE A 58 10.31 0.48 -4.76
CA ILE A 58 10.00 0.75 -3.34
C ILE A 58 9.91 2.26 -3.09
N ILE A 59 10.88 3.02 -3.58
CA ILE A 59 10.89 4.49 -3.44
C ILE A 59 9.65 5.09 -4.11
N PHE A 60 9.35 4.66 -5.33
CA PHE A 60 8.17 5.14 -6.06
C PHE A 60 6.88 4.82 -5.31
N SER A 61 6.76 3.60 -4.76
CA SER A 61 5.60 3.17 -3.97
C SER A 61 5.40 4.04 -2.71
N ALA A 62 6.47 4.43 -2.03
CA ALA A 62 6.42 5.34 -0.89
C ALA A 62 6.02 6.75 -1.34
N CYS A 63 6.67 7.29 -2.38
CA CYS A 63 6.41 8.62 -2.91
C CYS A 63 5.00 8.76 -3.51
N PHE A 64 4.42 7.68 -4.04
CA PHE A 64 3.08 7.68 -4.61
C PHE A 64 2.03 8.20 -3.63
N GLN A 65 2.19 7.94 -2.33
CA GLN A 65 1.28 8.39 -1.30
C GLN A 65 1.28 9.92 -1.13
N LEU A 66 2.40 10.57 -1.44
CA LEU A 66 2.50 12.03 -1.40
C LEU A 66 1.55 12.68 -2.41
N PHE A 67 1.34 12.05 -3.57
CA PHE A 67 0.41 12.53 -4.59
C PHE A 67 -1.06 12.19 -4.28
N ALA A 68 -1.31 11.28 -3.35
CA ALA A 68 -2.66 10.91 -2.94
C ALA A 68 -3.31 11.92 -2.00
N SER A 69 -2.49 12.72 -1.26
CA SER A 69 -2.95 13.67 -0.26
C SER A 69 -2.84 15.11 -0.77
N ALA A 70 -3.93 15.65 -1.32
CA ALA A 70 -3.98 17.07 -1.69
C ALA A 70 -3.96 18.00 -0.44
N LYS A 71 -4.76 17.67 0.58
CA LYS A 71 -4.97 18.56 1.75
C LYS A 71 -3.74 18.74 2.66
N VAL A 72 -2.98 17.67 2.88
CA VAL A 72 -1.83 17.73 3.81
C VAL A 72 -0.61 18.38 3.17
N LEU A 73 -0.44 18.20 1.86
CA LEU A 73 0.72 18.72 1.14
C LEU A 73 0.48 20.10 0.54
N GLU A 74 -0.77 20.52 0.33
CA GLU A 74 -1.10 21.79 -0.31
C GLU A 74 -0.39 23.00 0.35
N PRO A 75 -0.32 23.14 1.69
CA PRO A 75 0.38 24.25 2.31
C PRO A 75 1.88 24.23 2.05
N TRP A 76 2.49 23.06 1.95
CA TRP A 76 3.93 22.87 1.72
C TRP A 76 4.30 22.97 0.24
N VAL A 77 3.43 22.40 -0.62
CA VAL A 77 3.61 22.36 -2.07
C VAL A 77 3.32 23.72 -2.70
N SER A 78 2.31 24.44 -2.23
CA SER A 78 1.96 25.78 -2.73
C SER A 78 3.01 26.84 -2.40
N ALA A 79 3.75 26.65 -1.31
CA ALA A 79 4.83 27.55 -0.91
C ALA A 79 6.10 27.42 -1.77
N SER A 80 6.28 26.31 -2.48
CA SER A 80 7.46 26.02 -3.30
C SER A 80 7.13 26.04 -4.79
N ILE A 81 8.03 26.64 -5.59
CA ILE A 81 7.94 26.60 -7.07
C ILE A 81 7.95 25.15 -7.56
N TRP A 82 8.81 24.30 -6.99
CA TRP A 82 8.90 22.87 -7.31
C TRP A 82 7.62 22.13 -6.98
N GLY A 83 6.97 22.46 -5.89
CA GLY A 83 5.69 21.88 -5.51
C GLY A 83 4.58 22.16 -6.53
N LYS A 84 4.51 23.41 -7.03
CA LYS A 84 3.56 23.77 -8.08
C LYS A 84 3.80 23.02 -9.38
N VAL A 85 5.06 22.85 -9.77
CA VAL A 85 5.43 22.08 -10.97
C VAL A 85 5.06 20.60 -10.79
N ILE A 86 5.40 20.00 -9.66
CA ILE A 86 5.08 18.59 -9.36
C ILE A 86 3.56 18.37 -9.30
N GLY A 87 2.83 19.28 -8.65
CA GLY A 87 1.37 19.19 -8.55
C GLY A 87 0.63 19.43 -9.87
N ALA A 88 1.25 20.13 -10.83
CA ALA A 88 0.67 20.36 -12.14
C ALA A 88 0.79 19.17 -13.10
N VAL A 89 1.70 18.22 -12.81
CA VAL A 89 1.90 17.04 -13.66
C VAL A 89 0.86 15.96 -13.30
N PRO A 90 0.09 15.45 -14.28
CA PRO A 90 -0.85 14.37 -14.03
C PRO A 90 -0.15 13.11 -13.51
N ASN A 91 -0.77 12.42 -12.55
CA ASN A 91 -0.21 11.20 -11.93
C ASN A 91 0.14 10.11 -12.95
N ILE A 92 -0.57 10.06 -14.09
CA ILE A 92 -0.30 9.12 -15.17
C ILE A 92 1.10 9.30 -15.76
N VAL A 93 1.63 10.52 -15.79
CA VAL A 93 2.97 10.81 -16.32
C VAL A 93 4.04 10.16 -15.44
N TYR A 94 3.88 10.20 -14.12
CA TYR A 94 4.81 9.53 -13.19
C TYR A 94 4.82 8.01 -13.39
N ILE A 95 3.65 7.42 -13.65
CA ILE A 95 3.54 5.98 -13.95
C ILE A 95 4.23 5.66 -15.28
N ILE A 96 4.04 6.48 -16.30
CA ILE A 96 4.71 6.31 -17.61
C ILE A 96 6.23 6.40 -17.45
N ILE A 97 6.72 7.37 -16.68
CA ILE A 97 8.16 7.52 -16.40
C ILE A 97 8.69 6.28 -15.67
N LEU A 98 7.97 5.75 -14.67
CA LEU A 98 8.36 4.53 -13.96
C LEU A 98 8.45 3.35 -14.94
N CYS A 99 7.44 3.15 -15.78
CA CYS A 99 7.44 2.09 -16.78
C CYS A 99 8.65 2.23 -17.71
N LEU A 100 8.92 3.43 -18.20
CA LEU A 100 10.05 3.70 -19.08
C LEU A 100 11.39 3.41 -18.39
N VAL A 101 11.57 3.82 -17.14
CA VAL A 101 12.77 3.55 -16.34
C VAL A 101 12.98 2.04 -16.18
N PHE A 102 11.91 1.28 -15.89
CA PHE A 102 12.02 -0.17 -15.72
C PHE A 102 12.32 -0.88 -17.04
N PHE A 103 11.71 -0.46 -18.15
CA PHE A 103 12.05 -1.00 -19.46
C PHE A 103 13.49 -0.68 -19.87
N LEU A 104 13.98 0.53 -19.60
CA LEU A 104 15.38 0.88 -19.87
C LEU A 104 16.34 0.06 -18.99
N ALA A 105 15.98 -0.18 -17.72
CA ALA A 105 16.76 -1.04 -16.84
C ALA A 105 16.81 -2.49 -17.34
N MET A 106 15.70 -3.02 -17.86
CA MET A 106 15.65 -4.34 -18.51
C MET A 106 16.54 -4.39 -19.76
N LEU A 107 16.46 -3.37 -20.62
CA LEU A 107 17.30 -3.33 -21.85
C LEU A 107 18.79 -3.27 -21.52
N LYS A 108 19.15 -2.56 -20.45
CA LYS A 108 20.55 -2.46 -20.01
C LYS A 108 21.08 -3.80 -19.48
N ASP A 109 20.23 -4.58 -18.84
CA ASP A 109 20.60 -5.82 -18.15
C ASP A 109 19.70 -6.99 -18.60
N TYR A 110 19.53 -7.12 -19.91
CA TYR A 110 18.60 -8.08 -20.52
C TYR A 110 18.96 -9.54 -20.24
N ALA A 111 20.19 -9.83 -19.85
CA ALA A 111 20.64 -11.18 -19.56
C ALA A 111 20.10 -11.72 -18.23
N TYR A 112 19.82 -10.82 -17.26
CA TYR A 112 19.40 -11.18 -15.90
C TYR A 112 18.02 -10.63 -15.53
N THR A 113 17.51 -9.64 -16.25
CA THR A 113 16.22 -9.00 -15.97
C THR A 113 15.20 -9.43 -17.01
N THR A 114 14.20 -10.19 -16.59
CA THR A 114 13.14 -10.69 -17.46
C THR A 114 11.99 -9.69 -17.60
N PHE A 115 11.15 -9.86 -18.61
CA PHE A 115 9.92 -9.10 -18.75
C PHE A 115 8.95 -9.38 -17.59
N GLU A 116 8.98 -10.58 -17.03
CA GLU A 116 8.19 -10.97 -15.85
C GLU A 116 8.60 -10.15 -14.63
N ASP A 117 9.91 -9.98 -14.39
CA ASP A 117 10.43 -9.14 -13.30
C ASP A 117 9.94 -7.69 -13.39
N VAL A 118 9.98 -7.13 -14.60
CA VAL A 118 9.50 -5.77 -14.86
C VAL A 118 8.00 -5.67 -14.63
N SER A 119 7.22 -6.61 -15.14
CA SER A 119 5.76 -6.60 -15.02
C SER A 119 5.31 -6.69 -13.58
N VAL A 120 5.91 -7.60 -12.80
CA VAL A 120 5.62 -7.75 -11.36
C VAL A 120 6.05 -6.48 -10.61
N SER A 121 7.18 -5.89 -10.95
CA SER A 121 7.66 -4.68 -10.29
C SER A 121 6.77 -3.47 -10.59
N ILE A 122 6.26 -3.32 -11.82
CA ILE A 122 5.26 -2.28 -12.15
C ILE A 122 3.98 -2.52 -11.33
N PHE A 123 3.48 -3.76 -11.31
CA PHE A 123 2.29 -4.08 -10.52
C PHE A 123 2.48 -3.75 -9.04
N ALA A 124 3.58 -4.19 -8.43
CA ALA A 124 3.88 -3.95 -7.03
C ALA A 124 4.04 -2.44 -6.72
N SER A 125 4.64 -1.68 -7.64
CA SER A 125 4.94 -0.25 -7.42
C SER A 125 3.77 0.68 -7.76
N VAL A 126 2.73 0.21 -8.45
CA VAL A 126 1.57 1.03 -8.85
C VAL A 126 0.29 0.54 -8.19
N ALA A 127 -0.08 -0.73 -8.35
CA ALA A 127 -1.37 -1.25 -7.88
C ALA A 127 -1.42 -1.31 -6.34
N VAL A 128 -0.33 -1.71 -5.69
CA VAL A 128 -0.27 -1.77 -4.22
C VAL A 128 -0.39 -0.39 -3.58
N PRO A 129 0.44 0.61 -3.94
CA PRO A 129 0.30 1.94 -3.38
C PRO A 129 -1.03 2.61 -3.75
N PHE A 130 -1.58 2.34 -4.92
CA PHE A 130 -2.92 2.81 -5.28
C PHE A 130 -3.99 2.28 -4.32
N GLY A 131 -3.95 0.98 -3.99
CA GLY A 131 -4.84 0.40 -2.99
C GLY A 131 -4.70 1.07 -1.61
N PHE A 132 -3.47 1.27 -1.15
CA PHE A 132 -3.23 1.97 0.11
C PHE A 132 -3.64 3.45 0.09
N SER A 133 -3.55 4.12 -1.06
CA SER A 133 -3.95 5.53 -1.20
C SER A 133 -5.43 5.77 -0.92
N ILE A 134 -6.26 4.74 -0.99
CA ILE A 134 -7.70 4.82 -0.69
C ILE A 134 -7.93 5.29 0.74
N PHE A 135 -7.10 4.86 1.71
CA PHE A 135 -7.22 5.33 3.10
C PHE A 135 -7.01 6.84 3.23
N ILE A 136 -6.04 7.39 2.50
CA ILE A 136 -5.75 8.82 2.49
C ILE A 136 -6.90 9.57 1.82
N ARG A 137 -7.40 9.06 0.70
CA ARG A 137 -8.52 9.65 -0.05
C ARG A 137 -9.82 9.63 0.75
N LEU A 138 -10.09 8.56 1.50
CA LEU A 138 -11.26 8.47 2.38
C LEU A 138 -11.20 9.54 3.46
N ARG A 139 -10.01 9.78 4.07
CA ARG A 139 -9.83 10.87 5.03
C ARG A 139 -10.13 12.22 4.39
N ASP A 140 -9.62 12.47 3.17
CA ASP A 140 -9.65 13.78 2.52
C ASP A 140 -10.96 14.04 1.75
N MET A 141 -11.86 13.04 1.68
CA MET A 141 -13.07 13.08 0.83
C MET A 141 -14.08 14.13 1.26
N TYR A 142 -14.14 14.45 2.55
CA TYR A 142 -15.09 15.40 3.11
C TYR A 142 -14.39 16.64 3.67
N VAL A 143 -15.10 17.76 3.63
CA VAL A 143 -14.66 19.04 4.25
C VAL A 143 -14.65 18.90 5.77
N ASP A 144 -15.59 18.11 6.33
CA ASP A 144 -15.62 17.77 7.75
C ASP A 144 -14.67 16.60 8.03
N GLU A 145 -13.58 16.92 8.72
CA GLU A 145 -12.50 15.98 9.07
C GLU A 145 -13.02 14.77 9.86
N GLN A 146 -14.06 14.96 10.67
CA GLN A 146 -14.64 13.89 11.49
C GLN A 146 -15.27 12.80 10.61
N PHE A 147 -15.92 13.18 9.52
CA PHE A 147 -16.58 12.23 8.63
C PHE A 147 -15.59 11.32 7.90
N GLY A 148 -14.44 11.86 7.48
CA GLY A 148 -13.36 11.06 6.89
C GLY A 148 -12.81 9.99 7.84
N ILE A 149 -12.69 10.34 9.13
CA ILE A 149 -12.27 9.41 10.18
C ILE A 149 -13.28 8.27 10.35
N TYR A 150 -14.58 8.57 10.40
CA TYR A 150 -15.63 7.55 10.49
C TYR A 150 -15.60 6.58 9.30
N LEU A 151 -15.36 7.07 8.09
CA LEU A 151 -15.27 6.22 6.90
C LEU A 151 -14.08 5.26 6.97
N ILE A 152 -12.93 5.71 7.45
CA ILE A 152 -11.76 4.84 7.64
C ILE A 152 -12.06 3.75 8.67
N PHE A 153 -12.64 4.14 9.83
CA PHE A 153 -13.04 3.16 10.83
C PHE A 153 -14.06 2.17 10.31
N TYR A 154 -15.06 2.65 9.58
CA TYR A 154 -16.08 1.79 8.99
C TYR A 154 -15.45 0.77 8.03
N ALA A 155 -14.56 1.21 7.13
CA ALA A 155 -13.86 0.32 6.22
C ALA A 155 -13.00 -0.73 6.95
N LEU A 156 -12.24 -0.31 7.98
CA LEU A 156 -11.43 -1.22 8.79
C LEU A 156 -12.28 -2.22 9.57
N ILE A 157 -13.36 -1.77 10.20
CA ILE A 157 -14.27 -2.64 10.94
C ILE A 157 -14.92 -3.66 10.02
N CYS A 158 -15.39 -3.23 8.84
CA CYS A 158 -15.97 -4.15 7.85
C CYS A 158 -14.96 -5.22 7.40
N ALA A 159 -13.72 -4.82 7.10
CA ALA A 159 -12.67 -5.74 6.69
C ALA A 159 -12.33 -6.75 7.81
N LEU A 160 -12.11 -6.28 9.03
CA LEU A 160 -11.80 -7.12 10.18
C LEU A 160 -12.98 -8.04 10.58
N ALA A 161 -14.20 -7.53 10.53
CA ALA A 161 -15.40 -8.31 10.84
C ALA A 161 -15.62 -9.42 9.81
N THR A 162 -15.40 -9.11 8.53
CA THR A 162 -15.52 -10.10 7.45
C THR A 162 -14.46 -11.20 7.59
N ASP A 163 -13.20 -10.85 7.83
CA ASP A 163 -12.12 -11.84 7.99
C ASP A 163 -12.32 -12.69 9.25
N THR A 164 -12.66 -12.06 10.37
CA THR A 164 -12.93 -12.77 11.62
C THR A 164 -14.17 -13.65 11.51
N GLY A 165 -15.25 -13.13 10.91
CA GLY A 165 -16.48 -13.87 10.66
C GLY A 165 -16.26 -15.09 9.77
N ALA A 166 -15.52 -14.92 8.66
CA ALA A 166 -15.16 -16.02 7.77
C ALA A 166 -14.30 -17.08 8.49
N GLN A 167 -13.36 -16.65 9.33
CA GLN A 167 -12.55 -17.58 10.12
C GLN A 167 -13.36 -18.36 11.14
N LEU A 168 -14.22 -17.69 11.91
CA LEU A 168 -15.04 -18.32 12.93
C LEU A 168 -16.07 -19.28 12.34
N THR A 169 -16.76 -18.86 11.27
CA THR A 169 -17.71 -19.74 10.56
C THR A 169 -17.02 -20.94 9.92
N GLY A 170 -15.84 -20.75 9.29
CA GLY A 170 -15.04 -21.81 8.73
C GLY A 170 -14.58 -22.83 9.81
N MET A 171 -14.23 -22.36 11.02
CA MET A 171 -13.87 -23.25 12.12
C MET A 171 -15.08 -23.99 12.72
N ALA A 172 -16.26 -23.35 12.80
CA ALA A 172 -17.44 -23.92 13.43
C ALA A 172 -18.22 -24.86 12.50
N PHE A 173 -18.34 -24.51 11.23
CA PHE A 173 -19.21 -25.18 10.26
C PHE A 173 -18.48 -25.77 9.03
N GLY A 174 -17.21 -25.41 8.83
CA GLY A 174 -16.46 -25.80 7.64
C GLY A 174 -16.21 -27.31 7.57
N LYS A 175 -16.77 -27.95 6.55
CA LYS A 175 -16.62 -29.40 6.30
C LYS A 175 -15.68 -29.71 5.15
N HIS A 176 -15.60 -28.85 4.16
CA HIS A 176 -14.80 -29.03 2.96
C HIS A 176 -13.64 -28.05 2.89
N LYS A 177 -12.48 -28.48 2.43
CA LYS A 177 -11.32 -27.61 2.22
C LYS A 177 -11.54 -26.75 0.98
N MET A 178 -11.44 -25.42 1.12
CA MET A 178 -11.66 -24.46 0.03
C MET A 178 -10.57 -24.57 -1.05
N ALA A 179 -9.32 -24.65 -0.64
CA ALA A 179 -8.17 -24.71 -1.54
C ALA A 179 -7.04 -25.55 -0.93
N PRO A 180 -7.09 -26.91 -1.03
CA PRO A 180 -6.15 -27.81 -0.35
C PRO A 180 -4.69 -27.53 -0.66
N ASN A 181 -4.38 -27.16 -1.91
CA ASN A 181 -3.03 -26.92 -2.38
C ASN A 181 -2.47 -25.53 -2.03
N ILE A 182 -3.34 -24.54 -1.80
CA ILE A 182 -2.93 -23.14 -1.54
C ILE A 182 -3.03 -22.83 -0.05
N SER A 183 -4.13 -23.24 0.58
CA SER A 183 -4.38 -22.99 2.00
C SER A 183 -5.08 -24.20 2.64
N PRO A 184 -4.32 -25.19 3.12
CA PRO A 184 -4.88 -26.45 3.63
C PRO A 184 -5.71 -26.30 4.90
N LYS A 185 -5.68 -25.13 5.55
CA LYS A 185 -6.42 -24.84 6.79
C LYS A 185 -7.74 -24.09 6.56
N LYS A 186 -8.00 -23.57 5.35
CA LYS A 186 -9.25 -22.86 5.05
C LYS A 186 -10.34 -23.86 4.64
N THR A 187 -11.50 -23.74 5.31
CA THR A 187 -12.70 -24.58 5.08
C THR A 187 -13.86 -23.71 4.63
N VAL A 188 -14.80 -24.31 3.90
CA VAL A 188 -16.08 -23.74 3.48
C VAL A 188 -17.20 -24.39 4.27
#